data_6800d9f5f4e52e9937c13ca5742a50eb
#
_entry.id   6800d9f5f4e52e9937c13ca5742a50eb
#
_cell.length_a   1.000
_cell.length_b   1.000
_cell.length_c   1.000
_cell.angle_alpha   90.00
_cell.angle_beta   90.00
_cell.angle_gamma   90.00
#
_symmetry.space_group_name_H-M   'P 1'
#
loop_
_entity.id
_entity.type
_entity.pdbx_description
1 polymer ?
#
loop_
_entity_poly.entity_id
_entity_poly.type
_entity_poly.pdbx_seq_one_letter_code
_entity_poly.pdbx_strand_id
1 'polypeptide(L)'
;MSAAEKNVGAGAASAPALLAENLTLSWDGEHVVVDGVNVSVMPGEVCCLVGRSGCGKTTILHALSGLTEPMSGRVLLHGEDVTGQPGRISYMLQKDLLLPSRRIIDNVCLPLVLAGARRDEARAKAEPFFERFGLAGCELKWPSELSGGMRQRAAFLRTYLMGADVTLLDEPFSALDAITRVEVRQWFCDVAHELGLSALVITHDVDEAVSMASRIYVLAGNPSAGEPSHVVGEVSVDRPPAHAAGFELTDEYLAAKRSVMALLG
;
A
#
# COMPACT_ATOMS: atom_id res chain seq x y z
N MET A 1 -17.81 -46.87 -25.77
CA MET A 1 -18.64 -45.74 -25.37
C MET A 1 -18.43 -45.56 -23.87
N SER A 2 -17.61 -44.67 -23.47
CA SER A 2 -17.48 -44.29 -22.05
C SER A 2 -17.14 -42.81 -22.02
N ALA A 3 -18.03 -42.02 -21.44
CA ALA A 3 -17.88 -40.58 -21.25
C ALA A 3 -16.85 -40.36 -20.15
N ALA A 4 -15.76 -39.70 -20.49
CA ALA A 4 -14.79 -39.22 -19.53
C ALA A 4 -15.38 -37.96 -18.85
N GLU A 5 -15.82 -38.09 -17.61
CA GLU A 5 -16.14 -36.98 -16.71
C GLU A 5 -14.87 -36.14 -16.49
N LYS A 6 -14.89 -34.94 -16.99
CA LYS A 6 -13.91 -33.92 -16.63
C LYS A 6 -14.19 -33.49 -15.19
N ASN A 7 -13.37 -33.97 -14.29
CA ASN A 7 -13.29 -33.51 -12.91
C ASN A 7 -12.80 -32.02 -12.95
N VAL A 8 -13.71 -31.10 -12.72
CA VAL A 8 -13.39 -29.67 -12.53
C VAL A 8 -12.72 -29.56 -11.15
N GLY A 9 -11.40 -29.56 -11.16
CA GLY A 9 -10.60 -29.40 -9.95
C GLY A 9 -11.00 -28.14 -9.20
N ALA A 10 -11.24 -28.30 -7.90
CA ALA A 10 -11.40 -27.23 -6.94
C ALA A 10 -10.25 -26.24 -7.13
N GLY A 11 -10.58 -24.94 -7.31
CA GLY A 11 -9.59 -23.90 -7.53
C GLY A 11 -8.59 -23.90 -6.38
N ALA A 12 -7.32 -24.09 -6.71
CA ALA A 12 -6.23 -23.87 -5.78
C ALA A 12 -6.30 -22.41 -5.35
N ALA A 13 -6.50 -22.17 -4.06
CA ALA A 13 -6.44 -20.81 -3.51
C ALA A 13 -5.08 -20.21 -3.90
N SER A 14 -5.10 -19.11 -4.63
CA SER A 14 -3.86 -18.43 -5.07
C SER A 14 -3.05 -18.06 -3.83
N ALA A 15 -1.74 -18.32 -3.86
CA ALA A 15 -0.87 -17.95 -2.76
C ALA A 15 -0.79 -16.41 -2.62
N PRO A 16 -0.66 -15.88 -1.39
CA PRO A 16 -0.50 -14.44 -1.19
C PRO A 16 0.73 -13.89 -1.94
N ALA A 17 0.60 -12.69 -2.50
CA ALA A 17 1.74 -11.96 -3.03
C ALA A 17 2.68 -11.51 -1.89
N LEU A 18 2.10 -11.07 -0.77
CA LEU A 18 2.82 -10.72 0.45
C LEU A 18 2.16 -11.43 1.64
N LEU A 19 2.98 -11.99 2.53
CA LEU A 19 2.53 -12.58 3.79
C LEU A 19 3.50 -12.23 4.91
N ALA A 20 2.98 -11.61 5.95
CA ALA A 20 3.64 -11.47 7.24
C ALA A 20 3.15 -12.58 8.17
N GLU A 21 4.06 -13.35 8.74
CA GLU A 21 3.73 -14.44 9.67
C GLU A 21 4.31 -14.16 11.04
N ASN A 22 3.42 -13.99 12.04
CA ASN A 22 3.74 -13.82 13.46
C ASN A 22 4.82 -12.76 13.73
N LEU A 23 4.71 -11.60 13.07
CA LEU A 23 5.70 -10.53 13.22
C LEU A 23 5.63 -9.93 14.63
N THR A 24 6.75 -9.98 15.36
CA THR A 24 6.97 -9.27 16.63
C THR A 24 8.07 -8.24 16.42
N LEU A 25 7.77 -6.97 16.74
CA LEU A 25 8.63 -5.83 16.43
C LEU A 25 8.91 -5.01 17.68
N SER A 26 10.13 -4.46 17.75
CA SER A 26 10.57 -3.54 18.80
C SER A 26 11.29 -2.33 18.18
N TRP A 27 11.37 -1.21 18.91
CA TRP A 27 12.15 -0.05 18.50
C TRP A 27 13.60 -0.11 19.00
N ASP A 28 13.82 -0.76 20.12
CA ASP A 28 15.11 -0.79 20.85
C ASP A 28 15.64 -2.21 21.10
N GLY A 29 14.92 -3.22 20.63
CA GLY A 29 15.25 -4.63 20.83
C GLY A 29 14.76 -5.21 22.17
N GLU A 30 14.18 -4.39 23.06
CA GLU A 30 13.70 -4.81 24.37
C GLU A 30 12.18 -4.63 24.52
N HIS A 31 11.67 -3.46 24.14
CA HIS A 31 10.25 -3.13 24.28
C HIS A 31 9.46 -3.51 23.03
N VAL A 32 8.59 -4.49 23.16
CA VAL A 32 7.72 -4.94 22.08
C VAL A 32 6.69 -3.86 21.75
N VAL A 33 6.65 -3.46 20.49
CA VAL A 33 5.71 -2.46 19.93
C VAL A 33 4.54 -3.15 19.24
N VAL A 34 4.84 -4.22 18.53
CA VAL A 34 3.88 -5.01 17.76
C VAL A 34 4.14 -6.48 18.09
N ASP A 35 3.08 -7.23 18.37
CA ASP A 35 3.18 -8.63 18.78
C ASP A 35 2.31 -9.54 17.91
N GLY A 36 2.94 -10.57 17.34
CA GLY A 36 2.30 -11.68 16.65
C GLY A 36 1.42 -11.27 15.45
N VAL A 37 1.79 -10.21 14.72
CA VAL A 37 0.98 -9.70 13.62
C VAL A 37 1.06 -10.60 12.40
N ASN A 38 -0.13 -10.94 11.88
CA ASN A 38 -0.32 -11.67 10.63
C ASN A 38 -1.09 -10.78 9.65
N VAL A 39 -0.51 -10.52 8.47
CA VAL A 39 -1.10 -9.70 7.40
C VAL A 39 -0.74 -10.33 6.06
N SER A 40 -1.70 -10.45 5.17
CA SER A 40 -1.46 -10.93 3.81
C SER A 40 -2.06 -9.98 2.77
N VAL A 41 -1.49 -9.99 1.57
CA VAL A 41 -2.01 -9.29 0.39
C VAL A 41 -2.03 -10.28 -0.77
N MET A 42 -3.20 -10.46 -1.38
CA MET A 42 -3.34 -11.32 -2.54
C MET A 42 -2.87 -10.60 -3.83
N PRO A 43 -2.51 -11.33 -4.89
CA PRO A 43 -2.20 -10.69 -6.17
C PRO A 43 -3.37 -9.82 -6.67
N GLY A 44 -3.07 -8.56 -7.03
CA GLY A 44 -4.05 -7.57 -7.48
C GLY A 44 -4.98 -7.03 -6.39
N GLU A 45 -4.72 -7.32 -5.12
CA GLU A 45 -5.52 -6.87 -3.98
C GLU A 45 -4.98 -5.57 -3.39
N VAL A 46 -5.89 -4.66 -3.05
CA VAL A 46 -5.59 -3.51 -2.19
C VAL A 46 -6.15 -3.81 -0.79
N CYS A 47 -5.26 -3.99 0.18
CA CYS A 47 -5.57 -4.11 1.60
C CYS A 47 -5.27 -2.82 2.34
N CYS A 48 -5.98 -2.55 3.44
CA CYS A 48 -5.64 -1.48 4.37
C CYS A 48 -5.28 -2.02 5.76
N LEU A 49 -4.36 -1.36 6.42
CA LEU A 49 -4.07 -1.52 7.85
C LEU A 49 -4.46 -0.23 8.58
N VAL A 50 -5.49 -0.31 9.40
CA VAL A 50 -6.06 0.83 10.12
C VAL A 50 -5.75 0.71 11.62
N GLY A 51 -5.46 1.82 12.26
CA GLY A 51 -5.21 1.87 13.71
C GLY A 51 -4.88 3.28 14.17
N ARG A 52 -4.93 3.52 15.48
CA ARG A 52 -4.64 4.83 16.08
C ARG A 52 -3.21 5.28 15.77
N SER A 53 -2.95 6.58 15.83
CA SER A 53 -1.58 7.11 15.72
C SER A 53 -0.69 6.55 16.83
N GLY A 54 0.55 6.18 16.48
CA GLY A 54 1.51 5.61 17.45
C GLY A 54 1.34 4.12 17.75
N CYS A 55 0.35 3.42 17.18
CA CYS A 55 0.15 1.98 17.41
C CYS A 55 1.13 1.06 16.66
N GLY A 56 2.14 1.58 15.95
CA GLY A 56 3.17 0.75 15.30
C GLY A 56 2.93 0.41 13.82
N LYS A 57 1.97 1.03 13.13
CA LYS A 57 1.69 0.76 11.70
C LYS A 57 2.92 0.97 10.79
N THR A 58 3.59 2.11 10.92
CA THR A 58 4.82 2.41 10.17
C THR A 58 5.94 1.41 10.52
N THR A 59 6.02 0.95 11.78
CA THR A 59 6.97 -0.07 12.20
C THR A 59 6.72 -1.40 11.47
N ILE A 60 5.45 -1.78 11.28
CA ILE A 60 5.08 -2.95 10.48
C ILE A 60 5.53 -2.74 9.02
N LEU A 61 5.29 -1.57 8.40
CA LEU A 61 5.75 -1.34 7.03
C LEU A 61 7.27 -1.38 6.90
N HIS A 62 8.02 -0.88 7.89
CA HIS A 62 9.47 -0.97 7.88
C HIS A 62 9.95 -2.44 7.92
N ALA A 63 9.31 -3.29 8.70
CA ALA A 63 9.63 -4.72 8.73
C ALA A 63 9.26 -5.39 7.40
N LEU A 64 8.07 -5.11 6.85
CA LEU A 64 7.62 -5.65 5.56
C LEU A 64 8.53 -5.23 4.40
N SER A 65 9.04 -4.00 4.42
CA SER A 65 9.96 -3.49 3.38
C SER A 65 11.42 -3.93 3.58
N GLY A 66 11.73 -4.68 4.66
CA GLY A 66 13.07 -5.12 5.00
C GLY A 66 13.98 -4.03 5.57
N LEU A 67 13.43 -2.85 5.92
CA LEU A 67 14.20 -1.76 6.54
C LEU A 67 14.49 -1.99 8.02
N THR A 68 13.68 -2.81 8.68
CA THR A 68 13.85 -3.22 10.07
C THR A 68 13.71 -4.73 10.18
N GLU A 69 14.64 -5.37 10.85
CA GLU A 69 14.58 -6.81 11.12
C GLU A 69 13.61 -7.07 12.28
N PRO A 70 12.64 -7.99 12.16
CA PRO A 70 11.74 -8.33 13.24
C PRO A 70 12.46 -9.11 14.35
N MET A 71 11.98 -9.01 15.60
CA MET A 71 12.46 -9.84 16.70
C MET A 71 12.10 -11.32 16.48
N SER A 72 10.93 -11.57 15.88
CA SER A 72 10.47 -12.90 15.47
C SER A 72 9.44 -12.78 14.34
N GLY A 73 9.16 -13.92 13.73
CA GLY A 73 8.28 -13.99 12.55
C GLY A 73 9.06 -13.83 11.25
N ARG A 74 8.33 -13.79 10.14
CA ARG A 74 8.95 -13.69 8.81
C ARG A 74 8.05 -12.96 7.82
N VAL A 75 8.67 -12.46 6.76
CA VAL A 75 8.00 -11.81 5.62
C VAL A 75 8.24 -12.65 4.37
N LEU A 76 7.18 -13.09 3.74
CA LEU A 76 7.23 -13.89 2.52
C LEU A 76 6.68 -13.07 1.34
N LEU A 77 7.42 -13.04 0.24
CA LEU A 77 7.00 -12.48 -1.04
C LEU A 77 6.85 -13.64 -2.03
N HIS A 78 5.62 -13.92 -2.49
CA HIS A 78 5.29 -15.10 -3.31
C HIS A 78 5.84 -16.42 -2.72
N GLY A 79 5.84 -16.54 -1.38
CA GLY A 79 6.35 -17.71 -0.67
C GLY A 79 7.87 -17.74 -0.45
N GLU A 80 8.63 -16.82 -1.02
CA GLU A 80 10.06 -16.64 -0.75
C GLU A 80 10.26 -15.80 0.51
N ASP A 81 11.13 -16.21 1.43
CA ASP A 81 11.48 -15.45 2.63
C ASP A 81 12.36 -14.25 2.26
N VAL A 82 11.83 -13.05 2.46
CA VAL A 82 12.48 -11.77 2.20
C VAL A 82 12.70 -10.96 3.49
N THR A 83 12.63 -11.59 4.65
CA THR A 83 12.80 -10.94 5.95
C THR A 83 14.12 -10.20 6.03
N GLY A 84 14.08 -8.91 6.39
CA GLY A 84 15.27 -8.05 6.49
C GLY A 84 15.97 -7.76 5.15
N GLN A 85 15.32 -8.02 4.00
CA GLN A 85 15.89 -7.77 2.67
C GLN A 85 15.27 -6.51 2.03
N PRO A 86 15.92 -5.34 2.12
CA PRO A 86 15.39 -4.12 1.53
C PRO A 86 15.42 -4.15 -0.01
N GLY A 87 14.47 -3.43 -0.63
CA GLY A 87 14.41 -3.30 -2.09
C GLY A 87 13.63 -4.39 -2.81
N ARG A 88 13.10 -5.39 -2.10
CA ARG A 88 12.24 -6.45 -2.66
C ARG A 88 10.78 -5.99 -2.83
N ILE A 89 10.35 -5.04 -2.04
CA ILE A 89 8.98 -4.51 -1.98
C ILE A 89 9.05 -2.99 -2.17
N SER A 90 8.18 -2.43 -3.00
CA SER A 90 8.11 -0.98 -3.21
C SER A 90 7.52 -0.30 -1.98
N TYR A 91 8.12 0.82 -1.55
CA TYR A 91 7.66 1.55 -0.37
C TYR A 91 7.52 3.05 -0.65
N MET A 92 6.32 3.58 -0.45
CA MET A 92 6.01 4.99 -0.51
C MET A 92 5.83 5.54 0.90
N LEU A 93 6.69 6.45 1.27
CA LEU A 93 6.67 7.14 2.56
C LEU A 93 5.53 8.17 2.63
N GLN A 94 5.12 8.54 3.83
CA GLN A 94 4.05 9.52 4.10
C GLN A 94 4.24 10.86 3.37
N LYS A 95 5.48 11.35 3.28
CA LYS A 95 5.83 12.54 2.50
C LYS A 95 6.23 12.17 1.09
N ASP A 96 5.91 13.02 0.12
CA ASP A 96 6.24 12.80 -1.30
C ASP A 96 7.75 12.66 -1.56
N LEU A 97 8.59 13.30 -0.75
CA LEU A 97 10.06 13.27 -0.82
C LEU A 97 10.60 13.44 -2.25
N LEU A 98 9.92 14.23 -3.07
CA LEU A 98 10.44 14.61 -4.37
C LEU A 98 11.67 15.51 -4.17
N LEU A 99 12.73 15.23 -4.92
CA LEU A 99 13.96 16.00 -4.88
C LEU A 99 13.71 17.39 -5.50
N PRO A 100 13.78 18.49 -4.72
CA PRO A 100 13.41 19.81 -5.19
C PRO A 100 14.35 20.35 -6.27
N SER A 101 15.57 19.81 -6.34
CA SER A 101 16.60 20.17 -7.32
C SER A 101 16.54 19.34 -8.62
N ARG A 102 15.49 18.50 -8.80
CA ARG A 102 15.29 17.68 -9.99
C ARG A 102 13.92 17.93 -10.60
N ARG A 103 13.84 17.82 -11.92
CA ARG A 103 12.56 17.85 -12.66
C ARG A 103 11.73 16.63 -12.31
N ILE A 104 10.43 16.68 -12.55
CA ILE A 104 9.50 15.57 -12.23
C ILE A 104 9.92 14.29 -12.93
N ILE A 105 10.25 14.34 -14.21
CA ILE A 105 10.74 13.15 -14.95
C ILE A 105 11.97 12.53 -14.28
N ASP A 106 12.91 13.34 -13.79
CA ASP A 106 14.12 12.84 -13.14
C ASP A 106 13.84 12.30 -11.72
N ASN A 107 12.82 12.82 -11.03
CA ASN A 107 12.33 12.26 -9.78
C ASN A 107 11.70 10.89 -10.00
N VAL A 108 10.82 10.80 -10.98
CA VAL A 108 10.09 9.58 -11.32
C VAL A 108 11.02 8.46 -11.80
N CYS A 109 12.04 8.81 -12.60
CA CYS A 109 13.02 7.86 -13.12
C CYS A 109 14.09 7.42 -12.10
N LEU A 110 14.13 8.04 -10.92
CA LEU A 110 15.20 7.80 -9.93
C LEU A 110 15.41 6.31 -9.62
N PRO A 111 14.38 5.49 -9.36
CA PRO A 111 14.56 4.06 -9.07
C PRO A 111 15.22 3.31 -10.21
N LEU A 112 14.82 3.59 -11.45
CA LEU A 112 15.38 2.95 -12.63
C LEU A 112 16.87 3.28 -12.81
N VAL A 113 17.24 4.55 -12.58
CA VAL A 113 18.64 5.00 -12.66
C VAL A 113 19.47 4.38 -11.55
N LEU A 114 18.95 4.26 -10.33
CA LEU A 114 19.63 3.58 -9.22
C LEU A 114 19.80 2.08 -9.48
N ALA A 115 18.87 1.46 -10.21
CA ALA A 115 18.97 0.07 -10.67
C ALA A 115 19.94 -0.10 -11.87
N GLY A 116 20.62 0.99 -12.33
CA GLY A 116 21.63 0.95 -13.36
C GLY A 116 21.16 1.31 -14.78
N ALA A 117 19.89 1.68 -14.97
CA ALA A 117 19.42 2.12 -16.28
C ALA A 117 20.05 3.48 -16.67
N ARG A 118 20.31 3.67 -17.95
CA ARG A 118 20.73 4.97 -18.47
C ARG A 118 19.55 5.96 -18.37
N ARG A 119 19.86 7.24 -18.23
CA ARG A 119 18.83 8.27 -18.04
C ARG A 119 17.84 8.39 -19.19
N ASP A 120 18.30 8.25 -20.42
CA ASP A 120 17.49 8.25 -21.63
C ASP A 120 16.53 7.05 -21.67
N GLU A 121 17.02 5.86 -21.34
CA GLU A 121 16.23 4.63 -21.24
C GLU A 121 15.18 4.72 -20.10
N ALA A 122 15.59 5.23 -18.94
CA ALA A 122 14.70 5.41 -17.80
C ALA A 122 13.57 6.41 -18.12
N ARG A 123 13.87 7.52 -18.82
CA ARG A 123 12.85 8.48 -19.26
C ARG A 123 11.90 7.87 -20.28
N ALA A 124 12.41 7.19 -21.31
CA ALA A 124 11.57 6.51 -22.31
C ALA A 124 10.64 5.48 -21.67
N LYS A 125 11.10 4.77 -20.61
CA LYS A 125 10.28 3.82 -19.86
C LYS A 125 9.20 4.52 -18.99
N ALA A 126 9.48 5.68 -18.45
CA ALA A 126 8.57 6.42 -17.58
C ALA A 126 7.51 7.23 -18.35
N GLU A 127 7.85 7.75 -19.53
CA GLU A 127 7.03 8.68 -20.31
C GLU A 127 5.59 8.20 -20.55
N PRO A 128 5.31 6.92 -20.93
CA PRO A 128 3.95 6.43 -21.16
C PRO A 128 3.04 6.47 -19.93
N PHE A 129 3.62 6.53 -18.73
CA PHE A 129 2.86 6.56 -17.49
C PHE A 129 2.43 7.96 -17.06
N PHE A 130 3.02 9.03 -17.61
CA PHE A 130 2.67 10.38 -17.20
C PHE A 130 1.20 10.71 -17.45
N GLU A 131 0.65 10.35 -18.60
CA GLU A 131 -0.77 10.54 -18.90
C GLU A 131 -1.65 9.72 -17.96
N ARG A 132 -1.35 8.42 -17.79
CA ARG A 132 -2.09 7.49 -16.91
C ARG A 132 -2.10 7.95 -15.46
N PHE A 133 -1.01 8.55 -14.99
CA PHE A 133 -0.90 9.09 -13.63
C PHE A 133 -1.42 10.54 -13.52
N GLY A 134 -2.01 11.10 -14.58
CA GLY A 134 -2.55 12.46 -14.59
C GLY A 134 -1.48 13.54 -14.44
N LEU A 135 -0.29 13.28 -15.00
CA LEU A 135 0.89 14.15 -14.94
C LEU A 135 1.32 14.62 -16.34
N ALA A 136 0.51 14.42 -17.38
CA ALA A 136 0.82 14.85 -18.73
C ALA A 136 1.20 16.34 -18.77
N GLY A 137 2.32 16.68 -19.42
CA GLY A 137 2.87 18.03 -19.50
C GLY A 137 3.58 18.52 -18.23
N CYS A 138 3.79 17.63 -17.24
CA CYS A 138 4.53 17.97 -16.01
C CYS A 138 5.97 17.44 -15.97
N GLU A 139 6.41 16.75 -17.00
CA GLU A 139 7.69 16.04 -17.07
C GLU A 139 8.87 16.97 -16.73
N LEU A 140 8.85 18.18 -17.30
CA LEU A 140 9.91 19.16 -17.15
C LEU A 140 9.65 20.20 -16.06
N LYS A 141 8.56 20.08 -15.29
CA LYS A 141 8.28 20.96 -14.15
C LYS A 141 9.15 20.59 -12.93
N TRP A 142 9.30 21.56 -12.04
CA TRP A 142 9.89 21.34 -10.71
C TRP A 142 8.80 20.89 -9.74
N PRO A 143 9.14 20.19 -8.63
CA PRO A 143 8.16 19.84 -7.60
C PRO A 143 7.37 21.03 -7.04
N SER A 144 7.99 22.20 -6.94
CA SER A 144 7.37 23.45 -6.48
C SER A 144 6.30 24.01 -7.42
N GLU A 145 6.28 23.59 -8.68
CA GLU A 145 5.28 24.00 -9.68
C GLU A 145 4.04 23.08 -9.72
N LEU A 146 4.03 22.02 -8.90
CA LEU A 146 2.94 21.06 -8.84
C LEU A 146 2.03 21.34 -7.64
N SER A 147 0.72 21.06 -7.79
CA SER A 147 -0.21 20.97 -6.66
C SER A 147 0.16 19.81 -5.71
N GLY A 148 -0.38 19.80 -4.50
CA GLY A 148 -0.17 18.71 -3.53
C GLY A 148 -0.53 17.35 -4.11
N GLY A 149 -1.71 17.25 -4.73
CA GLY A 149 -2.16 16.00 -5.37
C GLY A 149 -1.27 15.56 -6.54
N MET A 150 -0.78 16.50 -7.35
CA MET A 150 0.15 16.17 -8.44
C MET A 150 1.50 15.68 -7.91
N ARG A 151 2.02 16.28 -6.82
CA ARG A 151 3.25 15.78 -6.18
C ARG A 151 3.05 14.36 -5.65
N GLN A 152 1.89 14.09 -5.05
CA GLN A 152 1.57 12.75 -4.54
C GLN A 152 1.51 11.72 -5.67
N ARG A 153 0.86 12.05 -6.79
CA ARG A 153 0.82 11.20 -8.01
C ARG A 153 2.23 10.95 -8.58
N ALA A 154 3.11 11.97 -8.57
CA ALA A 154 4.49 11.82 -9.02
C ALA A 154 5.32 10.91 -8.09
N ALA A 155 5.12 11.02 -6.77
CA ALA A 155 5.74 10.13 -5.79
C ALA A 155 5.23 8.68 -5.96
N PHE A 156 3.93 8.53 -6.23
CA PHE A 156 3.35 7.23 -6.52
C PHE A 156 3.91 6.61 -7.80
N LEU A 157 4.01 7.38 -8.90
CA LEU A 157 4.63 6.93 -10.14
C LEU A 157 6.10 6.51 -9.94
N ARG A 158 6.86 7.28 -9.15
CA ARG A 158 8.23 6.91 -8.77
C ARG A 158 8.26 5.56 -8.04
N THR A 159 7.34 5.33 -7.11
CA THR A 159 7.24 4.08 -6.36
C THR A 159 6.84 2.91 -7.25
N TYR A 160 5.88 3.12 -8.15
CA TYR A 160 5.47 2.12 -9.14
C TYR A 160 6.63 1.68 -10.06
N LEU A 161 7.46 2.63 -10.49
CA LEU A 161 8.61 2.34 -11.36
C LEU A 161 9.77 1.62 -10.67
N MET A 162 9.70 1.37 -9.36
CA MET A 162 10.59 0.40 -8.71
C MET A 162 10.37 -1.01 -9.27
N GLY A 163 9.15 -1.30 -9.76
CA GLY A 163 8.83 -2.55 -10.44
C GLY A 163 8.69 -3.75 -9.50
N ALA A 164 8.47 -3.54 -8.21
CA ALA A 164 8.15 -4.63 -7.28
C ALA A 164 6.67 -5.04 -7.40
N ASP A 165 6.39 -6.33 -7.20
CA ASP A 165 5.04 -6.91 -7.32
C ASP A 165 4.08 -6.43 -6.23
N VAL A 166 4.61 -5.95 -5.10
CA VAL A 166 3.83 -5.42 -3.98
C VAL A 166 4.30 -4.00 -3.65
N THR A 167 3.34 -3.15 -3.36
CA THR A 167 3.58 -1.75 -2.97
C THR A 167 3.04 -1.48 -1.57
N LEU A 168 3.88 -0.95 -0.69
CA LEU A 168 3.51 -0.47 0.64
C LEU A 168 3.33 1.05 0.59
N LEU A 169 2.23 1.55 1.16
CA LEU A 169 1.89 2.97 1.17
C LEU A 169 1.63 3.43 2.61
N ASP A 170 2.43 4.38 3.09
CA ASP A 170 2.31 4.92 4.45
C ASP A 170 1.56 6.24 4.43
N GLU A 171 0.30 6.24 4.88
CA GLU A 171 -0.59 7.41 4.94
C GLU A 171 -0.56 8.30 3.68
N PRO A 172 -0.73 7.73 2.48
CA PRO A 172 -0.40 8.41 1.22
C PRO A 172 -1.23 9.66 0.94
N PHE A 173 -2.34 9.90 1.66
CA PHE A 173 -3.23 11.02 1.42
C PHE A 173 -3.27 12.03 2.58
N SER A 174 -2.54 11.79 3.67
CA SER A 174 -2.62 12.58 4.91
C SER A 174 -2.20 14.05 4.75
N ALA A 175 -1.31 14.34 3.81
CA ALA A 175 -0.80 15.70 3.55
C ALA A 175 -1.70 16.54 2.61
N LEU A 176 -2.83 15.99 2.13
CA LEU A 176 -3.73 16.63 1.18
C LEU A 176 -4.90 17.29 1.90
N ASP A 177 -5.39 18.41 1.35
CA ASP A 177 -6.68 18.97 1.75
C ASP A 177 -7.84 18.03 1.43
N ALA A 178 -8.99 18.25 2.05
CA ALA A 178 -10.13 17.31 1.99
C ALA A 178 -10.63 17.03 0.56
N ILE A 179 -10.67 18.05 -0.31
CA ILE A 179 -11.18 17.90 -1.69
C ILE A 179 -10.16 17.13 -2.53
N THR A 180 -8.91 17.59 -2.54
CA THR A 180 -7.81 16.94 -3.27
C THR A 180 -7.61 15.48 -2.80
N ARG A 181 -7.80 15.20 -1.50
CA ARG A 181 -7.70 13.85 -0.94
C ARG A 181 -8.70 12.91 -1.56
N VAL A 182 -9.97 13.32 -1.70
CA VAL A 182 -11.02 12.51 -2.34
C VAL A 182 -10.66 12.24 -3.79
N GLU A 183 -10.26 13.26 -4.56
CA GLU A 183 -9.90 13.12 -5.97
C GLU A 183 -8.70 12.18 -6.18
N VAL A 184 -7.64 12.31 -5.36
CA VAL A 184 -6.44 11.48 -5.49
C VAL A 184 -6.72 10.04 -5.05
N ARG A 185 -7.56 9.83 -4.03
CA ARG A 185 -8.00 8.50 -3.60
C ARG A 185 -8.81 7.79 -4.69
N GLN A 186 -9.78 8.48 -5.31
CA GLN A 186 -10.57 7.94 -6.42
C GLN A 186 -9.66 7.54 -7.58
N TRP A 187 -8.78 8.45 -8.00
CA TRP A 187 -7.78 8.18 -9.01
C TRP A 187 -6.89 6.97 -8.64
N PHE A 188 -6.47 6.85 -7.37
CA PHE A 188 -5.68 5.70 -6.92
C PHE A 188 -6.43 4.38 -7.10
N CYS A 189 -7.71 4.32 -6.75
CA CYS A 189 -8.53 3.12 -6.93
C CYS A 189 -8.58 2.69 -8.41
N ASP A 190 -8.76 3.65 -9.32
CA ASP A 190 -8.82 3.38 -10.76
C ASP A 190 -7.50 2.87 -11.30
N VAL A 191 -6.39 3.54 -10.96
CA VAL A 191 -5.05 3.15 -11.39
C VAL A 191 -4.63 1.81 -10.78
N ALA A 192 -4.94 1.57 -9.51
CA ALA A 192 -4.64 0.30 -8.83
C ALA A 192 -5.36 -0.87 -9.51
N HIS A 193 -6.64 -0.68 -9.86
CA HIS A 193 -7.43 -1.68 -10.59
C HIS A 193 -6.88 -1.89 -12.01
N GLU A 194 -6.63 -0.81 -12.76
CA GLU A 194 -6.14 -0.88 -14.14
C GLU A 194 -4.78 -1.59 -14.25
N LEU A 195 -3.89 -1.35 -13.28
CA LEU A 195 -2.55 -1.92 -13.24
C LEU A 195 -2.47 -3.27 -12.52
N GLY A 196 -3.57 -3.73 -11.91
CA GLY A 196 -3.58 -4.95 -11.10
C GLY A 196 -2.63 -4.88 -9.91
N LEU A 197 -2.55 -3.71 -9.24
CA LEU A 197 -1.61 -3.50 -8.13
C LEU A 197 -1.96 -4.35 -6.92
N SER A 198 -0.96 -5.02 -6.36
CA SER A 198 -1.03 -5.59 -5.01
C SER A 198 -0.49 -4.55 -4.03
N ALA A 199 -1.32 -4.06 -3.11
CA ALA A 199 -0.91 -2.98 -2.22
C ALA A 199 -1.39 -3.18 -0.78
N LEU A 200 -0.53 -2.79 0.18
CA LEU A 200 -0.92 -2.58 1.57
C LEU A 200 -0.82 -1.09 1.89
N VAL A 201 -1.95 -0.49 2.21
CA VAL A 201 -2.06 0.94 2.54
C VAL A 201 -2.24 1.09 4.04
N ILE A 202 -1.40 1.88 4.67
CA ILE A 202 -1.64 2.32 6.05
C ILE A 202 -2.41 3.63 6.05
N THR A 203 -3.44 3.70 6.87
CA THR A 203 -4.15 4.94 7.17
C THR A 203 -4.71 4.91 8.59
N HIS A 204 -4.97 6.09 9.15
CA HIS A 204 -5.75 6.25 10.37
C HIS A 204 -7.19 6.68 10.08
N ASP A 205 -7.52 6.90 8.81
CA ASP A 205 -8.84 7.31 8.34
C ASP A 205 -9.64 6.08 7.86
N VAL A 206 -10.73 5.80 8.58
CA VAL A 206 -11.62 4.65 8.28
C VAL A 206 -12.33 4.84 6.94
N ASP A 207 -12.68 6.07 6.58
CA ASP A 207 -13.35 6.36 5.31
C ASP A 207 -12.40 6.12 4.13
N GLU A 208 -11.12 6.45 4.29
CA GLU A 208 -10.10 6.09 3.29
C GLU A 208 -10.03 4.57 3.13
N ALA A 209 -9.89 3.84 4.23
CA ALA A 209 -9.73 2.39 4.17
C ALA A 209 -10.93 1.69 3.51
N VAL A 210 -12.15 2.00 3.92
CA VAL A 210 -13.37 1.40 3.36
C VAL A 210 -13.57 1.75 1.88
N SER A 211 -13.16 2.96 1.47
CA SER A 211 -13.28 3.39 0.07
C SER A 211 -12.29 2.69 -0.87
N MET A 212 -11.15 2.21 -0.36
CA MET A 212 -10.05 1.71 -1.21
C MET A 212 -9.84 0.20 -1.12
N ALA A 213 -10.00 -0.38 0.07
CA ALA A 213 -9.59 -1.75 0.33
C ALA A 213 -10.74 -2.74 0.11
N SER A 214 -10.39 -3.93 -0.38
CA SER A 214 -11.27 -5.11 -0.33
C SER A 214 -11.19 -5.80 1.04
N ARG A 215 -10.11 -5.55 1.80
CA ARG A 215 -9.84 -6.15 3.11
C ARG A 215 -9.09 -5.18 4.00
N ILE A 216 -9.58 -5.03 5.25
CA ILE A 216 -9.06 -4.09 6.22
C ILE A 216 -8.64 -4.85 7.47
N TYR A 217 -7.37 -4.75 7.83
CA TYR A 217 -6.83 -5.19 9.10
C TYR A 217 -6.96 -4.06 10.11
N VAL A 218 -7.45 -4.36 11.31
CA VAL A 218 -7.56 -3.38 12.41
C VAL A 218 -6.50 -3.68 13.44
N LEU A 219 -5.60 -2.71 13.65
CA LEU A 219 -4.52 -2.78 14.62
C LEU A 219 -4.91 -1.99 15.87
N ALA A 220 -4.88 -2.63 17.02
CA ALA A 220 -5.11 -1.99 18.30
C ALA A 220 -4.00 -2.33 19.29
N GLY A 221 -3.76 -1.44 20.24
CA GLY A 221 -2.75 -1.45 21.26
C GLY A 221 -2.28 -0.05 21.59
N ASN A 222 -1.50 0.07 22.65
CA ASN A 222 -0.87 1.31 23.08
C ASN A 222 0.58 1.05 23.54
N PRO A 223 1.52 0.89 22.59
CA PRO A 223 2.91 0.59 22.91
C PRO A 223 3.55 1.60 23.87
N SER A 224 3.13 2.88 23.79
CA SER A 224 3.61 3.92 24.71
C SER A 224 3.16 3.71 26.16
N ALA A 225 2.10 2.94 26.38
CA ALA A 225 1.63 2.53 27.70
C ALA A 225 2.09 1.09 28.09
N GLY A 226 2.97 0.48 27.29
CA GLY A 226 3.46 -0.88 27.51
C GLY A 226 2.51 -1.98 27.02
N GLU A 227 1.51 -1.65 26.20
CA GLU A 227 0.57 -2.59 25.59
C GLU A 227 0.91 -2.78 24.11
N PRO A 228 1.61 -3.86 23.70
CA PRO A 228 1.94 -4.10 22.30
C PRO A 228 0.69 -4.15 21.42
N SER A 229 0.82 -3.63 20.20
CA SER A 229 -0.26 -3.66 19.24
C SER A 229 -0.34 -5.01 18.54
N HIS A 230 -1.56 -5.45 18.27
CA HIS A 230 -1.87 -6.67 17.51
C HIS A 230 -3.06 -6.44 16.60
N VAL A 231 -3.25 -7.31 15.62
CA VAL A 231 -4.43 -7.29 14.76
C VAL A 231 -5.62 -7.83 15.55
N VAL A 232 -6.58 -6.95 15.86
CA VAL A 232 -7.79 -7.29 16.64
C VAL A 232 -8.92 -7.81 15.77
N GLY A 233 -8.82 -7.67 14.46
CA GLY A 233 -9.80 -8.20 13.52
C GLY A 233 -9.50 -7.82 12.08
N GLU A 234 -10.22 -8.50 11.19
CA GLU A 234 -10.19 -8.29 9.75
C GLU A 234 -11.62 -8.03 9.26
N VAL A 235 -11.79 -7.05 8.39
CA VAL A 235 -13.09 -6.70 7.79
C VAL A 235 -12.95 -6.80 6.26
N SER A 236 -13.77 -7.67 5.66
CA SER A 236 -13.92 -7.72 4.20
C SER A 236 -14.89 -6.63 3.75
N VAL A 237 -14.58 -5.96 2.67
CA VAL A 237 -15.40 -4.90 2.08
C VAL A 237 -15.84 -5.35 0.69
N ASP A 238 -17.15 -5.55 0.54
CA ASP A 238 -17.73 -5.83 -0.79
C ASP A 238 -17.86 -4.51 -1.56
N ARG A 239 -16.80 -4.19 -2.29
CA ARG A 239 -16.68 -2.94 -3.03
C ARG A 239 -16.40 -3.19 -4.52
N PRO A 240 -16.80 -2.25 -5.39
CA PRO A 240 -16.37 -2.27 -6.78
C PRO A 240 -14.83 -2.25 -6.88
N PRO A 241 -14.23 -2.97 -7.84
CA PRO A 241 -12.76 -3.05 -7.96
C PRO A 241 -12.11 -1.71 -8.33
N ALA A 242 -12.78 -0.88 -9.14
CA ALA A 242 -12.40 0.50 -9.42
C ALA A 242 -13.24 1.48 -8.59
N HIS A 243 -12.96 2.78 -8.70
CA HIS A 243 -13.83 3.78 -8.09
C HIS A 243 -15.25 3.71 -8.66
N ALA A 244 -16.25 3.73 -7.77
CA ALA A 244 -17.65 3.81 -8.14
C ALA A 244 -18.31 4.99 -7.42
N ALA A 245 -18.83 5.93 -8.19
CA ALA A 245 -19.51 7.10 -7.64
C ALA A 245 -20.69 6.69 -6.76
N GLY A 246 -20.76 7.23 -5.54
CA GLY A 246 -21.83 6.95 -4.59
C GLY A 246 -21.64 5.67 -3.76
N PHE A 247 -20.54 4.94 -3.91
CA PHE A 247 -20.25 3.77 -3.06
C PHE A 247 -20.27 4.15 -1.57
N GLU A 248 -19.80 5.34 -1.21
CA GLU A 248 -19.81 5.86 0.16
C GLU A 248 -21.22 6.05 0.76
N LEU A 249 -22.27 5.97 -0.06
CA LEU A 249 -23.67 6.10 0.35
C LEU A 249 -24.39 4.75 0.41
N THR A 250 -23.69 3.64 0.14
CA THR A 250 -24.30 2.30 0.14
C THR A 250 -24.34 1.68 1.54
N ASP A 251 -25.20 0.69 1.70
CA ASP A 251 -25.32 -0.06 2.97
C ASP A 251 -24.05 -0.90 3.22
N GLU A 252 -23.42 -1.42 2.18
CA GLU A 252 -22.16 -2.18 2.24
C GLU A 252 -21.03 -1.33 2.82
N TYR A 253 -20.90 -0.09 2.33
CA TYR A 253 -19.92 0.86 2.87
C TYR A 253 -20.17 1.16 4.35
N LEU A 254 -21.42 1.46 4.71
CA LEU A 254 -21.80 1.78 6.08
C LEU A 254 -21.64 0.58 7.03
N ALA A 255 -21.92 -0.63 6.56
CA ALA A 255 -21.71 -1.85 7.33
C ALA A 255 -20.23 -2.11 7.60
N ALA A 256 -19.38 -2.00 6.57
CA ALA A 256 -17.94 -2.15 6.71
C ALA A 256 -17.36 -1.09 7.66
N LYS A 257 -17.74 0.18 7.50
CA LYS A 257 -17.33 1.27 8.38
C LYS A 257 -17.68 1.01 9.83
N ARG A 258 -18.92 0.57 10.12
CA ARG A 258 -19.36 0.22 11.48
C ARG A 258 -18.53 -0.93 12.06
N SER A 259 -18.23 -1.95 11.26
CA SER A 259 -17.42 -3.09 11.68
C SER A 259 -16.01 -2.66 12.07
N VAL A 260 -15.34 -1.84 11.23
CA VAL A 260 -14.02 -1.29 11.54
C VAL A 260 -14.05 -0.42 12.81
N MET A 261 -15.04 0.47 12.93
CA MET A 261 -15.19 1.33 14.11
C MET A 261 -15.42 0.53 15.39
N ALA A 262 -16.19 -0.55 15.34
CA ALA A 262 -16.42 -1.43 16.50
C ALA A 262 -15.15 -2.14 16.97
N LEU A 263 -14.22 -2.46 16.06
CA LEU A 263 -12.93 -3.06 16.39
C LEU A 263 -11.92 -2.04 16.93
N LEU A 264 -12.06 -0.75 16.59
CA LEU A 264 -11.18 0.32 17.06
C LEU A 264 -11.54 0.80 18.49
N GLY A 265 -12.73 0.50 18.98
CA GLY A 265 -13.25 0.85 20.33
C GLY A 265 -13.84 2.24 20.41
#